data_8bc87203816deaf3c40dbe61cc078860
#
_entry.id   8bc87203816deaf3c40dbe61cc078860
#
_cell.length_a   1.000
_cell.length_b   1.000
_cell.length_c   1.000
_cell.angle_alpha   90.00
_cell.angle_beta   90.00
_cell.angle_gamma   90.00
#
_symmetry.space_group_name_H-M   'P 1'
#
loop_
_entity.id
_entity.type
_entity.pdbx_description
1 polymer ?
#
loop_
_entity_poly.entity_id
_entity_poly.type
_entity_poly.pdbx_seq_one_letter_code
_entity_poly.pdbx_strand_id
1 'polypeptide(L)'
;MFVSDFNGNGTLELNEFFMGGKAVVLATPEIAGLPYVISGLVAAGGMAAAMSTADGLVLAIANALSHDLYYKIIDPKAETAKRLIVARVLLVLIGFAGATIAALEIQGILGSVIWAFDFAMSGLFFPLVLGVWWKRANAQGAVAGMLLGLAAGTWYLIHVRTGGTPIWGVTQLLSLIHI
;
A
#
# COMPACT_ATOMS: atom_id res chain seq x y z
N MET A 1 -16.33 13.89 -9.70
CA MET A 1 -16.08 14.98 -10.66
C MET A 1 -17.10 16.06 -10.40
N PHE A 2 -16.69 17.23 -9.96
CA PHE A 2 -17.59 18.39 -9.86
C PHE A 2 -17.24 19.31 -11.01
N VAL A 3 -18.21 19.54 -11.85
CA VAL A 3 -18.13 20.50 -12.94
C VAL A 3 -19.09 21.62 -12.57
N SER A 4 -18.59 22.82 -12.47
CA SER A 4 -19.41 23.99 -12.15
C SER A 4 -18.97 25.14 -13.05
N ASP A 5 -19.90 25.69 -13.81
CA ASP A 5 -19.70 26.92 -14.56
C ASP A 5 -19.57 28.08 -13.57
N PHE A 6 -18.33 28.41 -13.18
CA PHE A 6 -18.04 29.43 -12.18
C PHE A 6 -18.15 30.85 -12.75
N ASN A 7 -17.97 31.00 -14.07
CA ASN A 7 -18.04 32.32 -14.72
C ASN A 7 -19.40 32.61 -15.34
N GLY A 8 -20.32 31.64 -15.35
CA GLY A 8 -21.70 31.80 -15.83
C GLY A 8 -21.82 32.05 -17.34
N ASN A 9 -20.80 31.69 -18.12
CA ASN A 9 -20.82 31.94 -19.57
C ASN A 9 -21.56 30.83 -20.37
N GLY A 10 -22.03 29.78 -19.73
CA GLY A 10 -22.72 28.65 -20.33
C GLY A 10 -21.82 27.69 -21.11
N THR A 11 -20.51 27.89 -21.06
CA THR A 11 -19.51 27.00 -21.67
C THR A 11 -18.56 26.49 -20.60
N LEU A 12 -18.34 25.15 -20.55
CA LEU A 12 -17.43 24.54 -19.58
C LEU A 12 -15.99 24.68 -20.08
N GLU A 13 -15.19 25.44 -19.33
CA GLU A 13 -13.77 25.63 -19.59
C GLU A 13 -12.92 24.65 -18.74
N LEU A 14 -11.69 24.38 -19.20
CA LEU A 14 -10.75 23.44 -18.53
C LEU A 14 -10.46 23.80 -17.07
N ASN A 15 -10.50 25.07 -16.71
CA ASN A 15 -10.34 25.61 -15.36
C ASN A 15 -11.56 25.37 -14.44
N GLU A 16 -12.69 24.94 -15.02
CA GLU A 16 -13.95 24.65 -14.31
C GLU A 16 -14.13 23.16 -14.01
N PHE A 17 -13.17 22.33 -14.43
CA PHE A 17 -13.12 20.92 -14.11
C PHE A 17 -12.32 20.68 -12.84
N PHE A 18 -13.02 20.51 -11.72
CA PHE A 18 -12.39 20.08 -10.47
C PHE A 18 -12.30 18.55 -10.41
N MET A 19 -11.14 18.03 -10.76
CA MET A 19 -10.82 16.62 -10.56
C MET A 19 -9.79 16.49 -9.46
N GLY A 20 -10.08 15.65 -8.47
CA GLY A 20 -9.06 15.22 -7.53
C GLY A 20 -7.94 14.52 -8.30
N GLY A 21 -6.67 14.84 -8.03
CA GLY A 21 -5.52 14.24 -8.70
C GLY A 21 -5.50 12.70 -8.72
N LYS A 22 -6.27 12.07 -7.84
CA LYS A 22 -6.44 10.61 -7.75
C LYS A 22 -7.22 10.00 -8.93
N ALA A 23 -8.07 10.78 -9.61
CA ALA A 23 -8.97 10.29 -10.65
C ALA A 23 -8.54 10.70 -12.07
N VAL A 24 -7.49 11.49 -12.24
CA VAL A 24 -7.07 12.06 -13.52
C VAL A 24 -6.89 10.99 -14.59
N VAL A 25 -6.20 9.90 -14.28
CA VAL A 25 -5.93 8.82 -15.25
C VAL A 25 -7.22 8.16 -15.71
N LEU A 26 -8.17 7.93 -14.80
CA LEU A 26 -9.46 7.30 -15.13
C LEU A 26 -10.39 8.24 -15.89
N ALA A 27 -10.25 9.54 -15.71
CA ALA A 27 -11.04 10.58 -16.38
C ALA A 27 -10.46 11.00 -17.75
N THR A 28 -9.23 10.62 -18.04
CA THR A 28 -8.53 11.01 -19.30
C THR A 28 -9.33 10.72 -20.57
N PRO A 29 -9.98 9.54 -20.75
CA PRO A 29 -10.76 9.28 -21.95
C PRO A 29 -11.98 10.24 -22.10
N GLU A 30 -12.59 10.61 -20.99
CA GLU A 30 -13.73 11.53 -20.97
C GLU A 30 -13.29 12.96 -21.34
N ILE A 31 -12.15 13.40 -20.78
CA ILE A 31 -11.54 14.68 -21.12
C ILE A 31 -11.14 14.75 -22.59
N ALA A 32 -10.64 13.65 -23.14
CA ALA A 32 -10.25 13.53 -24.54
C ALA A 32 -11.47 13.42 -25.51
N GLY A 33 -12.70 13.46 -25.01
CA GLY A 33 -13.92 13.38 -25.82
C GLY A 33 -14.15 12.00 -26.44
N LEU A 34 -13.57 10.93 -25.84
CA LEU A 34 -13.77 9.56 -26.34
C LEU A 34 -15.18 9.06 -25.98
N PRO A 35 -15.72 8.09 -26.75
CA PRO A 35 -17.02 7.51 -26.44
C PRO A 35 -17.10 6.98 -25.00
N TYR A 36 -18.25 7.17 -24.35
CA TYR A 36 -18.48 6.75 -22.95
C TYR A 36 -18.18 5.27 -22.67
N VAL A 37 -18.27 4.43 -23.70
CA VAL A 37 -17.92 2.99 -23.60
C VAL A 37 -16.45 2.82 -23.26
N ILE A 38 -15.57 3.64 -23.84
CA ILE A 38 -14.13 3.60 -23.56
C ILE A 38 -13.84 4.10 -22.13
N SER A 39 -14.50 5.18 -21.70
CA SER A 39 -14.41 5.65 -20.33
C SER A 39 -14.83 4.61 -19.31
N GLY A 40 -15.94 3.89 -19.60
CA GLY A 40 -16.41 2.78 -18.79
C GLY A 40 -15.42 1.60 -18.73
N LEU A 41 -14.80 1.24 -19.85
CA LEU A 41 -13.78 0.18 -19.90
C LEU A 41 -12.53 0.56 -19.11
N VAL A 42 -12.06 1.81 -19.21
CA VAL A 42 -10.91 2.29 -18.46
C VAL A 42 -11.21 2.32 -16.95
N ALA A 43 -12.40 2.77 -16.56
CA ALA A 43 -12.82 2.75 -15.16
C ALA A 43 -12.91 1.31 -14.61
N ALA A 44 -13.51 0.39 -15.37
CA ALA A 44 -13.60 -1.02 -15.00
C ALA A 44 -12.21 -1.67 -14.91
N GLY A 45 -11.32 -1.38 -15.85
CA GLY A 45 -9.94 -1.85 -15.84
C GLY A 45 -9.15 -1.34 -14.62
N GLY A 46 -9.30 -0.05 -14.31
CA GLY A 46 -8.68 0.54 -13.11
C GLY A 46 -9.17 -0.09 -11.81
N MET A 47 -10.49 -0.33 -11.71
CA MET A 47 -11.06 -1.02 -10.55
C MET A 47 -10.59 -2.47 -10.46
N ALA A 48 -10.54 -3.21 -11.56
CA ALA A 48 -10.06 -4.59 -11.60
C ALA A 48 -8.58 -4.67 -11.18
N ALA A 49 -7.74 -3.75 -11.65
CA ALA A 49 -6.33 -3.68 -11.27
C ALA A 49 -6.14 -3.42 -9.75
N ALA A 50 -6.90 -2.47 -9.20
CA ALA A 50 -6.87 -2.17 -7.77
C ALA A 50 -7.33 -3.36 -6.92
N MET A 51 -8.42 -4.01 -7.30
CA MET A 51 -8.95 -5.19 -6.61
C MET A 51 -7.98 -6.36 -6.67
N SER A 52 -7.35 -6.62 -7.81
CA SER A 52 -6.36 -7.71 -7.96
C SER A 52 -5.17 -7.54 -7.01
N THR A 53 -4.66 -6.32 -6.87
CA THR A 53 -3.56 -6.03 -5.94
C THR A 53 -3.99 -6.18 -4.48
N ALA A 54 -5.16 -5.63 -4.13
CA ALA A 54 -5.71 -5.73 -2.78
C ALA A 54 -5.95 -7.18 -2.35
N ASP A 55 -6.53 -7.99 -3.25
CA ASP A 55 -6.80 -9.42 -3.01
C ASP A 55 -5.52 -10.19 -2.73
N GLY A 56 -4.49 -10.02 -3.56
CA GLY A 56 -3.17 -10.65 -3.36
C GLY A 56 -2.53 -10.30 -2.02
N LEU A 57 -2.57 -9.02 -1.62
CA LEU A 57 -1.99 -8.58 -0.36
C LEU A 57 -2.77 -9.10 0.86
N VAL A 58 -4.10 -9.01 0.83
CA VAL A 58 -4.96 -9.52 1.92
C VAL A 58 -4.79 -11.02 2.08
N LEU A 59 -4.72 -11.76 0.97
CA LEU A 59 -4.49 -13.21 0.98
C LEU A 59 -3.11 -13.57 1.55
N ALA A 60 -2.06 -12.84 1.18
CA ALA A 60 -0.71 -13.05 1.68
C ALA A 60 -0.64 -12.85 3.21
N ILE A 61 -1.22 -11.78 3.73
CA ILE A 61 -1.26 -11.50 5.17
C ILE A 61 -2.11 -12.55 5.90
N ALA A 62 -3.29 -12.90 5.37
CA ALA A 62 -4.16 -13.91 5.96
C ALA A 62 -3.47 -15.28 6.03
N ASN A 63 -2.74 -15.67 4.98
CA ASN A 63 -1.95 -16.91 4.96
C ASN A 63 -0.80 -16.88 5.97
N ALA A 64 -0.05 -15.78 6.05
CA ALA A 64 1.02 -15.65 7.03
C ALA A 64 0.50 -15.79 8.47
N LEU A 65 -0.60 -15.14 8.79
CA LEU A 65 -1.20 -15.22 10.12
C LEU A 65 -1.84 -16.58 10.41
N SER A 66 -2.55 -17.19 9.45
CA SER A 66 -3.23 -18.46 9.67
C SER A 66 -2.28 -19.65 9.64
N HIS A 67 -1.31 -19.67 8.72
CA HIS A 67 -0.40 -20.78 8.57
C HIS A 67 0.85 -20.64 9.46
N ASP A 68 1.54 -19.48 9.38
CA ASP A 68 2.82 -19.36 10.07
C ASP A 68 2.66 -19.05 11.55
N LEU A 69 1.69 -18.19 11.92
CA LEU A 69 1.45 -17.87 13.31
C LEU A 69 0.50 -18.88 13.98
N TYR A 70 -0.72 -19.04 13.46
CA TYR A 70 -1.72 -19.88 14.13
C TYR A 70 -1.32 -21.35 14.09
N TYR A 71 -1.11 -21.93 12.90
CA TYR A 71 -0.85 -23.36 12.77
C TYR A 71 0.53 -23.78 13.27
N LYS A 72 1.62 -23.07 12.97
CA LYS A 72 2.96 -23.49 13.39
C LYS A 72 3.27 -23.18 14.87
N ILE A 73 2.65 -22.11 15.43
CA ILE A 73 3.02 -21.62 16.78
C ILE A 73 1.91 -21.89 17.79
N ILE A 74 0.64 -21.57 17.48
CA ILE A 74 -0.46 -21.62 18.45
C ILE A 74 -1.07 -23.02 18.54
N ASP A 75 -1.47 -23.62 17.41
CA ASP A 75 -2.12 -24.95 17.41
C ASP A 75 -1.59 -25.83 16.27
N PRO A 76 -0.41 -26.47 16.45
CA PRO A 76 0.18 -27.34 15.43
C PRO A 76 -0.64 -28.59 15.09
N LYS A 77 -1.60 -28.95 15.95
CA LYS A 77 -2.46 -30.12 15.76
C LYS A 77 -3.85 -29.76 15.22
N ALA A 78 -4.07 -28.49 14.86
CA ALA A 78 -5.37 -28.05 14.34
C ALA A 78 -5.77 -28.84 13.09
N GLU A 79 -7.01 -29.30 13.06
CA GLU A 79 -7.62 -29.92 11.88
C GLU A 79 -7.71 -28.94 10.70
N THR A 80 -7.68 -29.47 9.48
CA THR A 80 -7.75 -28.69 8.26
C THR A 80 -8.98 -27.77 8.21
N ALA A 81 -10.13 -28.27 8.69
CA ALA A 81 -11.36 -27.48 8.76
C ALA A 81 -11.20 -26.25 9.67
N LYS A 82 -10.61 -26.41 10.85
CA LYS A 82 -10.36 -25.32 11.80
C LYS A 82 -9.38 -24.28 11.23
N ARG A 83 -8.30 -24.74 10.56
CA ARG A 83 -7.34 -23.85 9.88
C ARG A 83 -8.02 -23.01 8.80
N LEU A 84 -8.91 -23.62 8.02
CA LEU A 84 -9.63 -22.93 6.95
C LEU A 84 -10.59 -21.87 7.51
N ILE A 85 -11.26 -22.16 8.62
CA ILE A 85 -12.13 -21.18 9.30
C ILE A 85 -11.29 -20.00 9.81
N VAL A 86 -10.19 -20.28 10.48
CA VAL A 86 -9.29 -19.22 10.99
C VAL A 86 -8.77 -18.35 9.85
N ALA A 87 -8.33 -18.96 8.74
CA ALA A 87 -7.87 -18.21 7.56
C ALA A 87 -8.97 -17.29 6.98
N ARG A 88 -10.21 -17.79 6.87
CA ARG A 88 -11.35 -16.99 6.39
C ARG A 88 -11.70 -15.84 7.32
N VAL A 89 -11.73 -16.08 8.62
CA VAL A 89 -11.99 -15.04 9.62
C VAL A 89 -10.91 -13.96 9.57
N LEU A 90 -9.63 -14.35 9.51
CA LEU A 90 -8.52 -13.42 9.39
C LEU A 90 -8.60 -12.60 8.10
N LEU A 91 -8.94 -13.24 6.98
CA LEU A 91 -9.11 -12.55 5.69
C LEU A 91 -10.18 -11.44 5.77
N VAL A 92 -11.33 -11.74 6.36
CA VAL A 92 -12.40 -10.75 6.57
C VAL A 92 -11.96 -9.63 7.50
N LEU A 93 -11.30 -9.96 8.62
CA LEU A 93 -10.82 -8.97 9.59
C LEU A 93 -9.76 -8.04 8.97
N ILE A 94 -8.81 -8.58 8.23
CA ILE A 94 -7.75 -7.79 7.57
C ILE A 94 -8.37 -6.90 6.48
N GLY A 95 -9.28 -7.45 5.68
CA GLY A 95 -9.98 -6.69 4.65
C GLY A 95 -10.79 -5.53 5.25
N PHE A 96 -11.51 -5.79 6.34
CA PHE A 96 -12.28 -4.77 7.05
C PHE A 96 -11.37 -3.70 7.67
N ALA A 97 -10.27 -4.11 8.32
CA ALA A 97 -9.29 -3.18 8.88
C ALA A 97 -8.66 -2.29 7.78
N GLY A 98 -8.27 -2.89 6.65
CA GLY A 98 -7.75 -2.14 5.51
C GLY A 98 -8.75 -1.15 4.94
N ALA A 99 -10.01 -1.56 4.77
CA ALA A 99 -11.09 -0.69 4.30
C ALA A 99 -11.36 0.47 5.27
N THR A 100 -11.34 0.19 6.58
CA THR A 100 -11.53 1.24 7.61
C THR A 100 -10.39 2.26 7.57
N ILE A 101 -9.13 1.81 7.49
CA ILE A 101 -7.96 2.71 7.40
C ILE A 101 -8.03 3.53 6.11
N ALA A 102 -8.44 2.93 4.99
CA ALA A 102 -8.60 3.63 3.73
C ALA A 102 -9.71 4.70 3.80
N ALA A 103 -10.82 4.42 4.48
CA ALA A 103 -11.93 5.35 4.68
C ALA A 103 -11.58 6.55 5.56
N LEU A 104 -10.59 6.42 6.45
CA LEU A 104 -10.10 7.52 7.28
C LEU A 104 -9.25 8.54 6.50
N GLU A 105 -8.89 8.24 5.25
CA GLU A 105 -8.12 9.13 4.35
C GLU A 105 -6.90 9.81 5.00
N ILE A 106 -6.24 9.14 5.95
CA ILE A 106 -5.11 9.68 6.74
C ILE A 106 -3.98 10.16 5.82
N GLN A 107 -3.86 9.53 4.65
CA GLN A 107 -2.87 9.84 3.62
C GLN A 107 -3.49 9.77 2.22
N GLY A 108 -2.92 10.53 1.30
CA GLY A 108 -3.20 10.31 -0.13
C GLY A 108 -2.70 8.92 -0.59
N ILE A 109 -3.23 8.42 -1.70
CA ILE A 109 -2.89 7.09 -2.25
C ILE A 109 -1.37 6.96 -2.43
N LEU A 110 -0.72 7.94 -3.04
CA LEU A 110 0.73 7.94 -3.25
C LEU A 110 1.51 7.88 -1.93
N GLY A 111 1.11 8.67 -0.93
CA GLY A 111 1.75 8.65 0.39
C GLY A 111 1.65 7.29 1.08
N SER A 112 0.49 6.62 0.97
CA SER A 112 0.29 5.29 1.55
C SER A 112 1.16 4.23 0.87
N VAL A 113 1.32 4.30 -0.45
CA VAL A 113 2.19 3.40 -1.22
C VAL A 113 3.66 3.62 -0.85
N ILE A 114 4.11 4.87 -0.79
CA ILE A 114 5.48 5.22 -0.37
C ILE A 114 5.78 4.62 1.01
N TRP A 115 4.89 4.79 1.97
CA TRP A 115 5.07 4.22 3.30
C TRP A 115 5.16 2.69 3.32
N ALA A 116 4.32 2.02 2.54
CA ALA A 116 4.37 0.57 2.45
C ALA A 116 5.74 0.10 1.94
N PHE A 117 6.29 0.76 0.92
CA PHE A 117 7.62 0.45 0.42
C PHE A 117 8.73 0.82 1.40
N ASP A 118 8.67 1.96 2.07
CA ASP A 118 9.66 2.37 3.07
C ASP A 118 9.75 1.35 4.22
N PHE A 119 8.60 0.88 4.73
CA PHE A 119 8.57 -0.18 5.73
C PHE A 119 9.13 -1.50 5.21
N ALA A 120 8.73 -1.92 4.01
CA ALA A 120 9.22 -3.16 3.41
C ALA A 120 10.74 -3.10 3.19
N MET A 121 11.25 -2.00 2.67
CA MET A 121 12.69 -1.83 2.42
C MET A 121 13.49 -1.76 3.73
N SER A 122 13.04 -0.98 4.70
CA SER A 122 13.76 -0.84 5.97
C SER A 122 13.89 -2.17 6.72
N GLY A 123 12.86 -3.02 6.67
CA GLY A 123 12.88 -4.32 7.34
C GLY A 123 13.53 -5.45 6.54
N LEU A 124 13.41 -5.44 5.21
CA LEU A 124 13.76 -6.61 4.39
C LEU A 124 15.06 -6.44 3.58
N PHE A 125 15.47 -5.23 3.25
CA PHE A 125 16.59 -5.00 2.34
C PHE A 125 17.88 -5.66 2.83
N PHE A 126 18.35 -5.32 4.02
CA PHE A 126 19.60 -5.87 4.56
C PHE A 126 19.55 -7.38 4.78
N PRO A 127 18.52 -7.96 5.41
CA PRO A 127 18.40 -9.40 5.56
C PRO A 127 18.39 -10.16 4.22
N LEU A 128 17.72 -9.62 3.19
CA LEU A 128 17.70 -10.25 1.86
C LEU A 128 19.06 -10.16 1.17
N VAL A 129 19.65 -8.97 1.10
CA VAL A 129 20.95 -8.76 0.45
C VAL A 129 22.05 -9.60 1.13
N LEU A 130 22.15 -9.50 2.45
CA LEU A 130 23.17 -10.24 3.19
C LEU A 130 22.89 -11.75 3.21
N GLY A 131 21.61 -12.16 3.21
CA GLY A 131 21.22 -13.56 3.14
C GLY A 131 21.63 -14.23 1.83
N VAL A 132 21.62 -13.49 0.70
CA VAL A 132 22.02 -14.00 -0.61
C VAL A 132 23.56 -13.99 -0.78
N TRP A 133 24.22 -12.90 -0.40
CA TRP A 133 25.64 -12.74 -0.71
C TRP A 133 26.59 -13.09 0.42
N TRP A 134 26.14 -13.09 1.68
CA TRP A 134 27.00 -13.32 2.82
C TRP A 134 26.84 -14.74 3.41
N LYS A 135 27.78 -15.62 3.15
CA LYS A 135 27.77 -17.03 3.61
C LYS A 135 27.73 -17.21 5.14
N ARG A 136 28.00 -16.18 5.92
CA ARG A 136 27.93 -16.19 7.40
C ARG A 136 26.61 -15.64 7.93
N ALA A 137 25.67 -15.26 7.06
CA ALA A 137 24.35 -14.84 7.49
C ALA A 137 23.64 -15.99 8.23
N ASN A 138 23.06 -15.66 9.38
CA ASN A 138 22.35 -16.62 10.22
C ASN A 138 20.92 -16.11 10.53
N ALA A 139 20.04 -16.98 10.98
CA ALA A 139 18.66 -16.65 11.27
C ALA A 139 18.52 -15.55 12.34
N GLN A 140 19.37 -15.57 13.37
CA GLN A 140 19.34 -14.55 14.44
C GLN A 140 19.74 -13.17 13.93
N GLY A 141 20.78 -13.09 13.08
CA GLY A 141 21.19 -11.86 12.42
C GLY A 141 20.12 -11.31 11.48
N ALA A 142 19.44 -12.18 10.74
CA ALA A 142 18.34 -11.78 9.87
C ALA A 142 17.16 -11.18 10.68
N VAL A 143 16.74 -11.85 11.75
CA VAL A 143 15.67 -11.34 12.65
C VAL A 143 16.08 -10.02 13.30
N ALA A 144 17.31 -9.93 13.83
CA ALA A 144 17.80 -8.69 14.41
C ALA A 144 17.85 -7.55 13.37
N GLY A 145 18.31 -7.85 12.15
CA GLY A 145 18.32 -6.88 11.04
C GLY A 145 16.93 -6.38 10.66
N MET A 146 15.95 -7.28 10.58
CA MET A 146 14.54 -6.91 10.32
C MET A 146 13.99 -6.00 11.43
N LEU A 147 14.17 -6.37 12.69
CA LEU A 147 13.63 -5.60 13.82
C LEU A 147 14.29 -4.23 13.93
N LEU A 148 15.61 -4.18 13.82
CA LEU A 148 16.36 -2.91 13.85
C LEU A 148 16.02 -2.01 12.66
N GLY A 149 15.91 -2.59 11.46
CA GLY A 149 15.52 -1.87 10.26
C GLY A 149 14.12 -1.27 10.38
N LEU A 150 13.13 -2.05 10.81
CA LEU A 150 11.78 -1.57 11.05
C LEU A 150 11.73 -0.50 12.15
N ALA A 151 12.45 -0.70 13.26
CA ALA A 151 12.52 0.28 14.34
C ALA A 151 13.14 1.59 13.87
N ALA A 152 14.26 1.55 13.14
CA ALA A 152 14.93 2.72 12.60
C ALA A 152 14.06 3.43 11.55
N GLY A 153 13.44 2.70 10.63
CA GLY A 153 12.53 3.26 9.63
C GLY A 153 11.31 3.93 10.26
N THR A 154 10.70 3.28 11.26
CA THR A 154 9.56 3.85 11.99
C THR A 154 9.96 5.10 12.76
N TRP A 155 11.10 5.06 13.46
CA TRP A 155 11.61 6.22 14.18
C TRP A 155 11.87 7.39 13.24
N TYR A 156 12.52 7.14 12.09
CA TYR A 156 12.81 8.16 11.11
C TYR A 156 11.53 8.78 10.54
N LEU A 157 10.55 7.97 10.22
CA LEU A 157 9.24 8.39 9.71
C LEU A 157 8.53 9.31 10.73
N ILE A 158 8.52 8.93 12.00
CA ILE A 158 7.94 9.74 13.07
C ILE A 158 8.74 11.05 13.23
N HIS A 159 10.08 10.99 13.22
CA HIS A 159 10.95 12.16 13.36
C HIS A 159 10.66 13.21 12.27
N VAL A 160 10.61 12.80 11.01
CA VAL A 160 10.32 13.71 9.90
C VAL A 160 8.90 14.27 9.99
N ARG A 161 7.91 13.48 10.42
CA ARG A 161 6.52 13.95 10.58
C ARG A 161 6.31 14.92 11.72
N THR A 162 7.06 14.78 12.81
CA THR A 162 6.97 15.71 13.96
C THR A 162 7.73 17.01 13.74
N GLY A 163 8.16 17.29 12.51
CA GLY A 163 8.86 18.55 12.16
C GLY A 163 10.37 18.47 12.29
N GLY A 164 10.93 17.28 12.48
CA GLY A 164 12.38 17.07 12.48
C GLY A 164 12.99 17.35 11.10
N THR A 165 14.20 17.89 11.09
CA THR A 165 14.93 18.12 9.84
C THR A 165 15.35 16.79 9.22
N PRO A 166 15.13 16.59 7.90
CA PRO A 166 15.59 15.37 7.23
C PRO A 166 17.10 15.21 7.38
N ILE A 167 17.53 14.03 7.87
CA ILE A 167 18.95 13.71 8.02
C ILE A 167 19.55 13.57 6.62
N TRP A 168 20.59 14.35 6.30
CA TRP A 168 21.26 14.44 5.00
C TRP A 168 20.34 14.81 3.81
N GLY A 169 19.23 15.50 4.07
CA GLY A 169 18.29 15.89 3.01
C GLY A 169 17.45 14.74 2.42
N VAL A 170 17.54 13.55 3.02
CA VAL A 170 16.75 12.38 2.58
C VAL A 170 15.32 12.56 3.08
N THR A 171 14.46 13.05 2.21
CA THR A 171 13.01 13.03 2.44
C THR A 171 12.44 11.68 2.02
N GLN A 172 11.26 11.31 2.51
CA GLN A 172 10.59 10.05 2.15
C GLN A 172 10.45 9.83 0.62
N LEU A 173 10.39 10.92 -0.15
CA LEU A 173 10.36 10.89 -1.61
C LEU A 173 11.71 10.55 -2.24
N LEU A 174 12.82 10.84 -1.58
CA LEU A 174 14.16 10.61 -2.13
C LEU A 174 14.64 9.17 -1.93
N SER A 175 14.10 8.43 -0.96
CA SER A 175 14.45 7.01 -0.78
C SER A 175 13.99 6.14 -1.97
N LEU A 176 12.94 6.56 -2.69
CA LEU A 176 12.43 5.88 -3.89
C LEU A 176 13.10 6.34 -5.20
N ILE A 177 13.70 7.54 -5.24
CA ILE A 177 14.30 8.11 -6.46
C ILE A 177 15.79 7.72 -6.59
N HIS A 178 16.42 7.29 -5.49
CA HIS A 178 17.84 6.91 -5.47
C HIS A 178 18.09 5.39 -5.64
N ILE A 179 17.06 4.62 -6.06
CA ILE A 179 17.21 3.29 -6.58
C ILE A 179 17.10 3.36 -8.10
#